data_5cd9746bb63cefed4518572ee8a146f6
#
_entry.id   5cd9746bb63cefed4518572ee8a146f6
#
_cell.length_a   1.000
_cell.length_b   1.000
_cell.length_c   1.000
_cell.angle_alpha   90.00
_cell.angle_beta   90.00
_cell.angle_gamma   90.00
#
_symmetry.space_group_name_H-M   'P 1'
#
loop_
_entity.id
_entity.type
_entity.pdbx_description
1 polymer ?
#
loop_
_entity_poly.entity_id
_entity_poly.type
_entity_poly.pdbx_seq_one_letter_code
_entity_poly.pdbx_strand_id
1 'polypeptide(L)'
;MKRRKFLIFGSLFGLMPYINAKTITSFKKEFQEVGATIGSVQEHLFPSASKIPSAKSMGVTTFLFETINHKSYDRDIRAFVLEGAKELELRQKGKFTLLSKEDKERALREYEETRYGKNWLSRIMTITMEGLFSDPIYGANKNEAGWVALESYGGEPRAKSRYVEL
;
A
#
# COMPACT_ATOMS: atom_id res chain seq x y z
N MET A 1 -6.66 -36.22 -21.12
CA MET A 1 -5.82 -35.03 -21.38
C MET A 1 -4.36 -35.39 -21.08
N LYS A 2 -3.47 -35.27 -22.08
CA LYS A 2 -2.12 -35.85 -22.02
C LYS A 2 -1.15 -34.97 -21.19
N ARG A 3 -0.59 -35.57 -20.13
CA ARG A 3 0.37 -34.98 -19.18
C ARG A 3 1.67 -34.38 -19.80
N ARG A 4 1.87 -34.53 -21.10
CA ARG A 4 3.08 -34.07 -21.82
C ARG A 4 3.11 -32.58 -22.19
N LYS A 5 2.00 -31.85 -22.08
CA LYS A 5 1.96 -30.42 -22.43
C LYS A 5 2.34 -29.48 -21.25
N PHE A 6 2.42 -30.02 -20.03
CA PHE A 6 2.81 -29.22 -18.84
C PHE A 6 4.32 -28.98 -18.74
N LEU A 7 5.13 -29.86 -19.30
CA LEU A 7 6.60 -29.77 -19.21
C LEU A 7 7.25 -28.83 -20.23
N ILE A 8 6.53 -28.41 -21.26
CA ILE A 8 7.07 -27.51 -22.29
C ILE A 8 6.99 -26.03 -21.84
N PHE A 9 6.10 -25.69 -20.92
CA PHE A 9 6.00 -24.33 -20.34
C PHE A 9 7.05 -24.03 -19.25
N GLY A 10 7.66 -25.06 -18.67
CA GLY A 10 8.64 -24.92 -17.58
C GLY A 10 10.06 -24.60 -18.04
N SER A 11 10.40 -24.77 -19.32
CA SER A 11 11.77 -24.62 -19.82
C SER A 11 12.10 -23.25 -20.44
N LEU A 12 11.13 -22.34 -20.54
CA LEU A 12 11.34 -20.99 -21.08
C LEU A 12 11.64 -19.93 -20.01
N PHE A 13 11.63 -20.30 -18.72
CA PHE A 13 11.93 -19.39 -17.61
C PHE A 13 13.37 -19.45 -17.07
N GLY A 14 14.27 -20.15 -17.77
CA GLY A 14 15.63 -20.45 -17.32
C GLY A 14 16.70 -19.40 -17.64
N LEU A 15 16.39 -18.22 -18.16
CA LEU A 15 17.38 -17.21 -18.55
C LEU A 15 16.92 -15.80 -18.20
N MET A 16 16.93 -15.41 -16.90
CA MET A 16 16.88 -13.99 -16.53
C MET A 16 17.59 -13.69 -15.20
N PRO A 17 18.89 -13.41 -15.17
CA PRO A 17 19.53 -12.76 -14.04
C PRO A 17 19.66 -11.22 -14.18
N TYR A 18 18.98 -10.55 -15.14
CA TYR A 18 19.26 -9.12 -15.44
C TYR A 18 18.07 -8.15 -15.27
N ILE A 19 17.05 -8.47 -14.47
CA ILE A 19 15.83 -7.65 -14.38
C ILE A 19 15.80 -6.69 -13.17
N ASN A 20 16.71 -6.78 -12.20
CA ASN A 20 16.53 -6.09 -10.91
C ASN A 20 16.64 -4.55 -10.96
N ALA A 21 17.52 -3.97 -11.75
CA ALA A 21 17.70 -2.50 -11.75
C ALA A 21 16.59 -1.76 -12.55
N LYS A 22 16.14 -2.32 -13.67
CA LYS A 22 15.03 -1.74 -14.46
C LYS A 22 13.68 -1.84 -13.74
N THR A 23 13.44 -2.90 -12.97
CA THR A 23 12.18 -3.13 -12.26
C THR A 23 11.98 -2.15 -11.11
N ILE A 24 13.04 -1.82 -10.36
CA ILE A 24 12.96 -0.87 -9.24
C ILE A 24 12.70 0.56 -9.74
N THR A 25 13.34 0.98 -10.83
CA THR A 25 13.11 2.30 -11.44
C THR A 25 11.71 2.42 -12.04
N SER A 26 11.18 1.35 -12.60
CA SER A 26 9.81 1.29 -13.12
C SER A 26 8.79 1.42 -12.00
N PHE A 27 8.90 0.62 -10.93
CA PHE A 27 7.97 0.66 -9.82
C PHE A 27 7.89 2.02 -9.13
N LYS A 28 9.04 2.66 -8.84
CA LYS A 28 9.08 4.00 -8.26
C LYS A 28 8.33 5.02 -9.13
N LYS A 29 8.54 4.95 -10.45
CA LYS A 29 7.85 5.83 -11.40
C LYS A 29 6.34 5.57 -11.41
N GLU A 30 5.93 4.30 -11.48
CA GLU A 30 4.52 3.93 -11.45
C GLU A 30 3.84 4.33 -10.13
N PHE A 31 4.54 4.18 -9.00
CA PHE A 31 4.04 4.64 -7.71
C PHE A 31 3.87 6.16 -7.65
N GLN A 32 4.78 6.92 -8.25
CA GLN A 32 4.66 8.39 -8.32
C GLN A 32 3.37 8.83 -9.03
N GLU A 33 2.90 8.07 -10.02
CA GLU A 33 1.65 8.36 -10.74
C GLU A 33 0.39 8.19 -9.87
N VAL A 34 0.41 7.25 -8.92
CA VAL A 34 -0.77 6.88 -8.11
C VAL A 34 -0.62 7.19 -6.62
N GLY A 35 0.55 7.61 -6.18
CA GLY A 35 0.83 7.84 -4.76
C GLY A 35 -0.07 8.90 -4.11
N ALA A 36 -0.43 9.94 -4.86
CA ALA A 36 -1.36 10.95 -4.38
C ALA A 36 -2.77 10.38 -4.16
N THR A 37 -3.22 9.48 -5.04
CA THR A 37 -4.51 8.79 -4.91
C THR A 37 -4.51 7.86 -3.71
N ILE A 38 -3.48 7.04 -3.57
CA ILE A 38 -3.32 6.16 -2.41
C ILE A 38 -3.31 6.97 -1.12
N GLY A 39 -2.51 8.04 -1.05
CA GLY A 39 -2.46 8.92 0.12
C GLY A 39 -3.80 9.59 0.43
N SER A 40 -4.57 9.96 -0.61
CA SER A 40 -5.92 10.51 -0.44
C SER A 40 -6.91 9.48 0.10
N VAL A 41 -6.82 8.22 -0.32
CA VAL A 41 -7.62 7.12 0.25
C VAL A 41 -7.23 6.87 1.70
N GLN A 42 -5.95 6.78 2.01
CA GLN A 42 -5.45 6.59 3.37
C GLN A 42 -5.91 7.69 4.33
N GLU A 43 -5.83 8.96 3.91
CA GLU A 43 -6.29 10.11 4.70
C GLU A 43 -7.82 10.12 4.85
N HIS A 44 -8.56 9.62 3.85
CA HIS A 44 -10.02 9.47 3.96
C HIS A 44 -10.41 8.41 4.98
N LEU A 45 -9.68 7.28 5.01
CA LEU A 45 -9.90 6.19 5.97
C LEU A 45 -9.49 6.58 7.40
N PHE A 46 -8.41 7.36 7.56
CA PHE A 46 -7.86 7.80 8.85
C PHE A 46 -7.63 9.32 8.83
N PRO A 47 -8.70 10.12 8.98
CA PRO A 47 -8.62 11.57 8.90
C PRO A 47 -8.11 12.21 10.19
N SER A 48 -7.64 13.45 10.09
CA SER A 48 -7.14 14.25 11.23
C SER A 48 -8.16 14.51 12.34
N ALA A 49 -9.46 14.36 12.04
CA ALA A 49 -10.54 14.56 13.03
C ALA A 49 -10.84 13.31 13.89
N SER A 50 -10.09 12.23 13.73
CA SER A 50 -10.27 11.01 14.52
C SER A 50 -9.41 11.00 15.79
N LYS A 51 -9.72 10.12 16.75
CA LYS A 51 -8.88 9.87 17.94
C LYS A 51 -7.48 9.36 17.54
N ILE A 52 -7.41 8.58 16.46
CA ILE A 52 -6.16 8.07 15.90
C ILE A 52 -5.53 9.15 15.03
N PRO A 53 -4.19 9.34 15.08
CA PRO A 53 -3.51 10.29 14.21
C PRO A 53 -3.78 10.05 12.72
N SER A 54 -3.84 11.13 11.94
CA SER A 54 -4.17 11.00 10.52
C SER A 54 -3.09 10.25 9.74
N ALA A 55 -3.53 9.54 8.71
CA ALA A 55 -2.63 8.82 7.82
C ALA A 55 -1.52 9.72 7.24
N LYS A 56 -1.88 10.94 6.85
CA LYS A 56 -0.93 11.93 6.31
C LYS A 56 0.09 12.38 7.36
N SER A 57 -0.35 12.68 8.60
CA SER A 57 0.54 13.13 9.66
C SER A 57 1.57 12.07 10.05
N MET A 58 1.19 10.80 9.98
CA MET A 58 2.04 9.66 10.32
C MET A 58 2.93 9.19 9.17
N GLY A 59 2.79 9.74 7.96
CA GLY A 59 3.62 9.38 6.81
C GLY A 59 3.38 7.97 6.26
N VAL A 60 2.17 7.44 6.44
CA VAL A 60 1.87 6.04 6.08
C VAL A 60 1.92 5.77 4.58
N THR A 61 1.80 6.78 3.73
CA THR A 61 1.98 6.61 2.27
C THR A 61 3.43 6.27 1.93
N THR A 62 4.38 6.90 2.61
CA THR A 62 5.81 6.56 2.48
C THR A 62 6.08 5.17 3.02
N PHE A 63 5.54 4.84 4.19
CA PHE A 63 5.63 3.49 4.76
C PHE A 63 5.08 2.43 3.80
N LEU A 64 3.92 2.66 3.20
CA LEU A 64 3.33 1.75 2.20
C LEU A 64 4.28 1.58 1.01
N PHE A 65 4.80 2.68 0.45
CA PHE A 65 5.75 2.62 -0.67
C PHE A 65 6.98 1.78 -0.32
N GLU A 66 7.63 2.06 0.81
CA GLU A 66 8.83 1.35 1.26
C GLU A 66 8.54 -0.14 1.47
N THR A 67 7.42 -0.46 2.12
CA THR A 67 7.00 -1.84 2.39
C THR A 67 6.79 -2.63 1.11
N ILE A 68 5.97 -2.15 0.19
CA ILE A 68 5.67 -2.89 -1.05
C ILE A 68 6.81 -2.85 -2.07
N ASN A 69 7.74 -1.88 -1.97
CA ASN A 69 8.93 -1.83 -2.81
C ASN A 69 10.02 -2.82 -2.34
N HIS A 70 9.96 -3.31 -1.11
CA HIS A 70 10.96 -4.22 -0.60
C HIS A 70 11.05 -5.51 -1.44
N LYS A 71 12.28 -6.01 -1.64
CA LYS A 71 12.57 -7.16 -2.52
C LYS A 71 11.86 -8.46 -2.13
N SER A 72 11.55 -8.63 -0.83
CA SER A 72 10.83 -9.79 -0.30
C SER A 72 9.32 -9.67 -0.41
N TYR A 73 8.79 -8.49 -0.78
CA TYR A 73 7.35 -8.31 -0.88
C TYR A 73 6.80 -8.96 -2.14
N ASP A 74 5.63 -9.53 -2.03
CA ASP A 74 4.97 -10.24 -3.13
C ASP A 74 4.72 -9.31 -4.32
N ARG A 75 5.13 -9.75 -5.52
CA ARG A 75 5.04 -8.95 -6.75
C ARG A 75 3.61 -8.74 -7.21
N ASP A 76 2.74 -9.73 -6.99
CA ASP A 76 1.34 -9.65 -7.40
C ASP A 76 0.59 -8.67 -6.49
N ILE A 77 0.90 -8.65 -5.19
CA ILE A 77 0.35 -7.65 -4.27
C ILE A 77 0.83 -6.24 -4.65
N ARG A 78 2.11 -6.09 -5.02
CA ARG A 78 2.66 -4.82 -5.50
C ARG A 78 1.90 -4.30 -6.73
N ALA A 79 1.74 -5.16 -7.75
CA ALA A 79 0.96 -4.82 -8.93
C ALA A 79 -0.49 -4.49 -8.59
N PHE A 80 -1.12 -5.29 -7.74
CA PHE A 80 -2.49 -5.08 -7.28
C PHE A 80 -2.71 -3.72 -6.61
N VAL A 81 -1.76 -3.28 -5.77
CA VAL A 81 -1.85 -1.95 -5.11
C VAL A 81 -1.81 -0.83 -6.14
N LEU A 82 -0.92 -0.90 -7.14
CA LEU A 82 -0.82 0.12 -8.18
C LEU A 82 -2.03 0.13 -9.11
N GLU A 83 -2.41 -1.05 -9.59
CA GLU A 83 -3.52 -1.19 -10.56
C GLU A 83 -4.85 -0.77 -9.94
N GLY A 84 -5.11 -1.09 -8.68
CA GLY A 84 -6.34 -0.67 -8.03
C GLY A 84 -6.44 0.85 -7.83
N ALA A 85 -5.31 1.52 -7.59
CA ALA A 85 -5.29 2.98 -7.55
C ALA A 85 -5.53 3.60 -8.94
N LYS A 86 -4.93 3.01 -10.00
CA LYS A 86 -5.18 3.42 -11.39
C LYS A 86 -6.64 3.22 -11.77
N GLU A 87 -7.23 2.09 -11.39
CA GLU A 87 -8.66 1.83 -11.65
C GLU A 87 -9.56 2.83 -10.95
N LEU A 88 -9.29 3.16 -9.67
CA LEU A 88 -10.05 4.17 -8.94
C LEU A 88 -9.97 5.54 -9.65
N GLU A 89 -8.78 5.98 -10.06
CA GLU A 89 -8.61 7.23 -10.82
C GLU A 89 -9.36 7.19 -12.16
N LEU A 90 -9.30 6.08 -12.88
CA LEU A 90 -10.00 5.93 -14.14
C LEU A 90 -11.52 6.07 -13.97
N ARG A 91 -12.10 5.45 -12.93
CA ARG A 91 -13.51 5.56 -12.56
C ARG A 91 -13.91 7.01 -12.26
N GLN A 92 -13.00 7.77 -11.65
CA GLN A 92 -13.19 9.17 -11.29
C GLN A 92 -12.62 10.16 -12.34
N LYS A 93 -12.32 9.66 -13.56
CA LYS A 93 -11.82 10.47 -14.69
C LYS A 93 -10.55 11.27 -14.34
N GLY A 94 -9.66 10.70 -13.53
CA GLY A 94 -8.41 11.33 -13.08
C GLY A 94 -8.60 12.45 -12.05
N LYS A 95 -9.71 12.48 -11.32
CA LYS A 95 -10.07 13.60 -10.43
C LYS A 95 -10.29 13.18 -8.97
N PHE A 96 -10.00 11.92 -8.60
CA PHE A 96 -10.29 11.43 -7.25
C PHE A 96 -9.69 12.30 -6.15
N THR A 97 -8.45 12.73 -6.30
CA THR A 97 -7.75 13.57 -5.31
C THR A 97 -8.39 14.94 -5.11
N LEU A 98 -9.11 15.45 -6.13
CA LEU A 98 -9.76 16.76 -6.15
C LEU A 98 -11.22 16.72 -5.64
N LEU A 99 -11.78 15.55 -5.41
CA LEU A 99 -13.15 15.40 -4.94
C LEU A 99 -13.32 15.96 -3.53
N SER A 100 -14.52 16.42 -3.20
CA SER A 100 -14.95 16.74 -1.84
C SER A 100 -14.87 15.49 -0.94
N LYS A 101 -14.94 15.66 0.37
CA LYS A 101 -14.96 14.53 1.32
C LYS A 101 -16.15 13.60 1.05
N GLU A 102 -17.32 14.18 0.82
CA GLU A 102 -18.57 13.47 0.56
C GLU A 102 -18.51 12.72 -0.78
N ASP A 103 -17.92 13.34 -1.80
CA ASP A 103 -17.76 12.71 -3.12
C ASP A 103 -16.72 11.59 -3.08
N LYS A 104 -15.64 11.73 -2.28
CA LYS A 104 -14.69 10.66 -2.04
C LYS A 104 -15.36 9.47 -1.35
N GLU A 105 -16.15 9.72 -0.30
CA GLU A 105 -16.91 8.67 0.38
C GLU A 105 -17.79 7.91 -0.60
N ARG A 106 -18.57 8.62 -1.42
CA ARG A 106 -19.43 8.01 -2.43
C ARG A 106 -18.61 7.17 -3.43
N ALA A 107 -17.54 7.74 -3.97
CA ALA A 107 -16.68 7.05 -4.93
C ALA A 107 -16.04 5.77 -4.34
N LEU A 108 -15.62 5.82 -3.07
CA LEU A 108 -15.05 4.65 -2.39
C LEU A 108 -16.11 3.59 -2.10
N ARG A 109 -17.33 3.99 -1.73
CA ARG A 109 -18.45 3.04 -1.54
C ARG A 109 -18.82 2.35 -2.85
N GLU A 110 -18.96 3.10 -3.94
CA GLU A 110 -19.21 2.52 -5.27
C GLU A 110 -18.08 1.57 -5.71
N TYR A 111 -16.83 1.90 -5.36
CA TYR A 111 -15.70 1.02 -5.64
C TYR A 111 -15.71 -0.25 -4.79
N GLU A 112 -16.07 -0.14 -3.51
CA GLU A 112 -16.21 -1.25 -2.57
C GLU A 112 -17.30 -2.26 -2.98
N GLU A 113 -18.34 -1.85 -3.69
CA GLU A 113 -19.37 -2.75 -4.23
C GLU A 113 -18.80 -3.76 -5.22
N THR A 114 -17.69 -3.42 -5.88
CA THR A 114 -17.00 -4.36 -6.75
C THR A 114 -16.13 -5.32 -5.92
N ARG A 115 -16.07 -6.60 -6.30
CA ARG A 115 -15.17 -7.57 -5.64
C ARG A 115 -13.71 -7.12 -5.65
N TYR A 116 -13.28 -6.52 -6.75
CA TYR A 116 -11.90 -6.04 -6.89
C TYR A 116 -11.64 -4.84 -5.98
N GLY A 117 -12.49 -3.82 -6.03
CA GLY A 117 -12.36 -2.62 -5.19
C GLY A 117 -12.43 -2.92 -3.71
N LYS A 118 -13.35 -3.81 -3.28
CA LYS A 118 -13.43 -4.29 -1.89
C LYS A 118 -12.09 -4.89 -1.42
N ASN A 119 -11.51 -5.78 -2.21
CA ASN A 119 -10.24 -6.42 -1.86
C ASN A 119 -9.09 -5.40 -1.84
N TRP A 120 -9.09 -4.45 -2.78
CA TRP A 120 -8.09 -3.40 -2.85
C TRP A 120 -8.17 -2.46 -1.64
N LEU A 121 -9.36 -1.96 -1.31
CA LEU A 121 -9.57 -1.10 -0.15
C LEU A 121 -9.18 -1.81 1.15
N SER A 122 -9.52 -3.09 1.30
CA SER A 122 -9.10 -3.91 2.43
C SER A 122 -7.57 -3.99 2.52
N ARG A 123 -6.87 -4.16 1.40
CA ARG A 123 -5.40 -4.18 1.36
C ARG A 123 -4.80 -2.84 1.75
N ILE A 124 -5.31 -1.73 1.19
CA ILE A 124 -4.86 -0.38 1.55
C ILE A 124 -5.10 -0.11 3.03
N MET A 125 -6.26 -0.45 3.57
CA MET A 125 -6.57 -0.32 4.99
C MET A 125 -5.57 -1.10 5.86
N THR A 126 -5.30 -2.37 5.53
CA THR A 126 -4.35 -3.22 6.27
C THR A 126 -2.97 -2.57 6.33
N ILE A 127 -2.39 -2.21 5.18
CA ILE A 127 -1.04 -1.61 5.16
C ILE A 127 -1.03 -0.23 5.84
N THR A 128 -2.13 0.53 5.77
CA THR A 128 -2.26 1.80 6.48
C THR A 128 -2.25 1.59 8.00
N MET A 129 -2.99 0.61 8.50
CA MET A 129 -2.98 0.24 9.93
C MET A 129 -1.60 -0.27 10.37
N GLU A 130 -0.95 -1.10 9.56
CA GLU A 130 0.42 -1.52 9.81
C GLU A 130 1.35 -0.32 9.99
N GLY A 131 1.25 0.70 9.12
CA GLY A 131 2.03 1.92 9.26
C GLY A 131 1.67 2.73 10.52
N LEU A 132 0.37 2.94 10.79
CA LEU A 132 -0.09 3.71 11.94
C LEU A 132 0.33 3.12 13.30
N PHE A 133 0.48 1.79 13.36
CA PHE A 133 0.76 1.06 14.60
C PHE A 133 2.09 0.29 14.57
N SER A 134 2.92 0.49 13.54
CA SER A 134 4.28 -0.08 13.49
C SER A 134 5.19 0.53 14.56
N ASP A 135 6.32 -0.11 14.80
CA ASP A 135 7.40 0.54 15.53
C ASP A 135 7.89 1.77 14.74
N PRO A 136 8.08 2.94 15.39
CA PRO A 136 8.57 4.16 14.75
C PRO A 136 9.87 3.99 13.97
N ILE A 137 10.66 2.95 14.27
CA ILE A 137 11.88 2.61 13.54
C ILE A 137 11.62 2.35 12.04
N TYR A 138 10.39 1.99 11.67
CA TYR A 138 9.97 1.79 10.27
C TYR A 138 9.52 3.08 9.56
N GLY A 139 9.66 4.23 10.20
CA GLY A 139 9.44 5.53 9.59
C GLY A 139 8.00 6.08 9.64
N ALA A 140 7.07 5.29 10.14
CA ALA A 140 5.70 5.72 10.44
C ALA A 140 5.44 5.71 11.95
N ASN A 141 4.17 5.85 12.40
CA ASN A 141 3.81 5.92 13.83
C ASN A 141 4.70 6.90 14.63
N LYS A 142 4.87 8.09 14.11
CA LYS A 142 5.77 9.11 14.66
C LYS A 142 5.44 9.40 16.13
N ASN A 143 6.49 9.40 16.95
CA ASN A 143 6.37 9.63 18.40
C ASN A 143 5.42 8.63 19.09
N GLU A 144 5.25 7.43 18.51
CA GLU A 144 4.37 6.38 19.05
C GLU A 144 2.90 6.83 19.14
N ALA A 145 2.52 7.87 18.40
CA ALA A 145 1.23 8.52 18.54
C ALA A 145 0.04 7.59 18.22
N GLY A 146 0.23 6.60 17.33
CA GLY A 146 -0.77 5.57 17.11
C GLY A 146 -1.00 4.68 18.33
N TRP A 147 0.06 4.29 19.03
CA TRP A 147 -0.05 3.50 20.26
C TRP A 147 -0.66 4.31 21.39
N VAL A 148 -0.19 5.56 21.57
CA VAL A 148 -0.73 6.47 22.59
C VAL A 148 -2.25 6.67 22.39
N ALA A 149 -2.70 6.83 21.15
CA ALA A 149 -4.13 6.97 20.85
C ALA A 149 -4.98 5.75 21.23
N LEU A 150 -4.35 4.57 21.28
CA LEU A 150 -4.99 3.30 21.69
C LEU A 150 -4.70 2.95 23.16
N GLU A 151 -4.06 3.86 23.93
CA GLU A 151 -3.65 3.58 25.31
C GLU A 151 -2.77 2.33 25.40
N SER A 152 -1.90 2.14 24.40
CA SER A 152 -1.03 0.98 24.23
C SER A 152 0.44 1.39 24.12
N TYR A 153 1.32 0.41 24.05
CA TYR A 153 2.75 0.60 23.83
C TYR A 153 3.31 -0.57 22.99
N GLY A 154 4.47 -0.36 22.39
CA GLY A 154 5.05 -1.35 21.46
C GLY A 154 5.74 -2.55 22.08
N GLY A 155 5.69 -2.69 23.41
CA GLY A 155 6.36 -3.77 24.15
C GLY A 155 7.87 -3.50 24.36
N GLU A 156 8.47 -4.34 25.19
CA GLU A 156 9.91 -4.34 25.50
C GLU A 156 10.49 -5.76 25.35
N PRO A 157 11.75 -5.91 24.94
CA PRO A 157 12.69 -4.84 24.56
C PRO A 157 12.38 -4.23 23.19
N ARG A 158 12.62 -2.93 23.04
CA ARG A 158 12.43 -2.24 21.76
C ARG A 158 13.47 -2.67 20.73
N ALA A 159 13.05 -2.77 19.48
CA ALA A 159 13.94 -3.06 18.38
C ALA A 159 15.01 -1.96 18.24
N LYS A 160 16.28 -2.35 18.19
CA LYS A 160 17.43 -1.42 18.01
C LYS A 160 17.75 -1.18 16.54
N SER A 161 17.29 -2.03 15.65
CA SER A 161 17.46 -1.92 14.20
C SER A 161 16.23 -2.46 13.51
N ARG A 162 15.99 -2.05 12.27
CA ARG A 162 14.92 -2.63 11.47
C ARG A 162 15.21 -4.11 11.23
N TYR A 163 14.20 -4.96 11.42
CA TYR A 163 14.29 -6.38 11.08
C TYR A 163 14.42 -6.59 9.57
N VAL A 164 13.76 -5.73 8.81
CA VAL A 164 13.85 -5.67 7.36
C VAL A 164 14.44 -4.30 7.00
N GLU A 165 15.57 -4.28 6.29
CA GLU A 165 16.10 -3.04 5.70
C GLU A 165 15.20 -2.65 4.52
N LEU A 166 14.44 -1.58 4.71
CA LEU A 166 13.51 -1.02 3.73
C LEU A 166 14.25 -0.15 2.70
#